data_ade499c420c4c16b8ad3415009f514fe
#
_entry.id   ade499c420c4c16b8ad3415009f514fe
#
_cell.length_a   1.000
_cell.length_b   1.000
_cell.length_c   1.000
_cell.angle_alpha   90.00
_cell.angle_beta   90.00
_cell.angle_gamma   90.00
#
_symmetry.space_group_name_H-M   'P 1'
#
loop_
_entity.id
_entity.type
_entity.pdbx_description
1 polymer ?
#
loop_
_entity_poly.entity_id
_entity_poly.type
_entity_poly.pdbx_seq_one_letter_code
_entity_poly.pdbx_strand_id
1 'polypeptide(L)' 'MALSFATDIRPCFREGDIQCMGPAGVKLDDPAWMRVPANAQSVYDQLASGHMPPDAPWPPDRISLFKQWMDAGYPA' A
#
# COMPACT_ATOMS: atom_id res chain seq x y z
N MET A 1 10.11 16.73 3.02
CA MET A 1 9.60 15.88 4.10
C MET A 1 9.67 14.42 3.69
N ALA A 2 10.18 13.58 4.57
CA ALA A 2 10.27 12.16 4.26
C ALA A 2 8.91 11.48 4.51
N LEU A 3 8.46 10.69 3.55
CA LEU A 3 7.30 9.84 3.74
C LEU A 3 7.69 8.66 4.63
N SER A 4 6.72 8.14 5.39
CA SER A 4 6.96 6.93 6.16
C SER A 4 5.76 6.00 6.03
N PHE A 5 6.02 4.70 6.10
CA PHE A 5 4.95 3.72 6.01
C PHE A 5 3.94 3.91 7.13
N ALA A 6 4.44 4.00 8.37
CA ALA A 6 3.58 4.08 9.56
C ALA A 6 2.68 5.31 9.56
N THR A 7 3.18 6.46 9.07
CA THR A 7 2.47 7.73 9.14
C THR A 7 1.66 8.03 7.88
N ASP A 8 2.21 7.70 6.70
CA ASP A 8 1.65 8.17 5.43
C ASP A 8 0.94 7.06 4.65
N ILE A 9 1.41 5.83 4.73
CA ILE A 9 0.89 4.73 3.92
C ILE A 9 -0.10 3.85 4.69
N ARG A 10 0.26 3.44 5.90
CA ARG A 10 -0.58 2.56 6.72
C ARG A 10 -2.00 3.11 6.93
N PRO A 11 -2.17 4.42 7.24
CA PRO A 11 -3.51 4.98 7.43
C PRO A 11 -4.37 4.97 6.17
N CYS A 12 -3.79 4.82 4.98
CA CYS A 12 -4.53 4.74 3.74
C CYS A 12 -5.30 3.42 3.59
N PHE A 13 -4.87 2.37 4.28
CA PHE A 13 -5.54 1.07 4.23
C PHE A 13 -6.58 0.98 5.33
N ARG A 14 -7.79 0.56 4.95
CA ARG A 14 -8.87 0.33 5.91
C ARG A 14 -8.68 -1.02 6.58
N GLU A 15 -9.21 -1.15 7.79
CA GLU A 15 -9.12 -2.40 8.54
C GLU A 15 -9.70 -3.57 7.75
N GLY A 16 -10.84 -3.36 7.09
CA GLY A 16 -11.46 -4.39 6.27
C GLY A 16 -10.59 -4.84 5.11
N ASP A 17 -9.83 -3.92 4.50
CA ASP A 17 -8.92 -4.26 3.41
C ASP A 17 -7.77 -5.14 3.92
N ILE A 18 -7.23 -4.80 5.09
CA ILE A 18 -6.15 -5.56 5.71
C ILE A 18 -6.60 -6.98 6.02
N GLN A 19 -7.78 -7.12 6.61
CA GLN A 19 -8.33 -8.42 6.96
C GLN A 19 -8.66 -9.25 5.72
N CYS A 20 -9.17 -8.60 4.68
CA CYS A 20 -9.53 -9.27 3.43
C CYS A 20 -8.31 -9.83 2.71
N MET A 21 -7.21 -9.09 2.70
CA MET A 21 -6.01 -9.47 1.97
C MET A 21 -5.07 -10.36 2.76
N GLY A 22 -5.19 -10.38 4.08
CA GLY A 22 -4.34 -11.20 4.94
C GLY A 22 -4.29 -12.68 4.58
N PRO A 23 -5.45 -13.35 4.39
CA PRO A 23 -5.47 -14.77 4.02
C PRO A 23 -4.79 -15.08 2.68
N ALA A 24 -4.69 -14.09 1.79
CA ALA A 24 -3.99 -14.24 0.52
C ALA A 24 -2.47 -14.03 0.65
N GLY A 25 -1.98 -13.77 1.86
CA GLY A 25 -0.56 -13.53 2.11
C GLY A 25 -0.12 -12.10 1.87
N VAL A 26 -1.05 -11.18 1.65
CA VAL A 26 -0.76 -9.75 1.44
C VAL A 26 -0.90 -9.03 2.78
N LYS A 27 0.23 -8.62 3.34
CA LYS A 27 0.28 -8.05 4.69
C LYS A 27 0.36 -6.53 4.61
N LEU A 28 -0.78 -5.89 4.39
CA LEU A 28 -0.85 -4.45 4.15
C LEU A 28 -0.44 -3.61 5.37
N ASP A 29 -0.52 -4.17 6.56
CA ASP A 29 -0.19 -3.48 7.81
C ASP A 29 1.19 -3.83 8.37
N ASP A 30 1.94 -4.68 7.67
CA ASP A 30 3.26 -5.13 8.12
C ASP A 30 4.35 -4.39 7.34
N PRO A 31 5.08 -3.46 7.96
CA PRO A 31 6.13 -2.72 7.27
C PRO A 31 7.26 -3.63 6.79
N ALA A 32 7.56 -4.70 7.52
CA ALA A 32 8.61 -5.63 7.11
C ALA A 32 8.26 -6.31 5.78
N TRP A 33 6.98 -6.63 5.57
CA TRP A 33 6.51 -7.22 4.32
C TRP A 33 6.40 -6.17 3.21
N MET A 34 5.82 -4.99 3.54
CA MET A 34 5.56 -3.94 2.57
C MET A 34 6.84 -3.28 2.06
N ARG A 35 7.91 -3.29 2.85
CA ARG A 35 9.17 -2.67 2.44
C ARG A 35 10.01 -3.55 1.52
N VAL A 36 9.58 -4.76 1.24
CA VAL A 36 10.18 -5.60 0.21
C VAL A 36 9.73 -5.07 -1.15
N PRO A 37 10.65 -4.64 -2.04
CA PRO A 37 10.28 -3.99 -3.30
C PRO A 37 9.30 -4.78 -4.16
N ALA A 38 9.48 -6.09 -4.26
CA ALA A 38 8.58 -6.95 -5.04
C ALA A 38 7.16 -6.95 -4.48
N ASN A 39 7.02 -6.94 -3.16
CA ASN A 39 5.72 -6.91 -2.49
C ASN A 39 5.03 -5.56 -2.70
N ALA A 40 5.77 -4.47 -2.51
CA ALA A 40 5.24 -3.13 -2.71
C ALA A 40 4.82 -2.89 -4.15
N GLN A 41 5.61 -3.37 -5.10
CA GLN A 41 5.28 -3.23 -6.52
C GLN A 41 3.99 -3.98 -6.86
N SER A 42 3.81 -5.18 -6.33
CA SER A 42 2.61 -5.98 -6.52
C SER A 42 1.37 -5.25 -5.99
N VAL A 43 1.48 -4.68 -4.79
CA VAL A 43 0.39 -3.90 -4.20
C VAL A 43 0.09 -2.65 -5.04
N TYR A 44 1.13 -1.94 -5.47
CA TYR A 44 0.98 -0.77 -6.32
C TYR A 44 0.21 -1.10 -7.61
N ASP A 45 0.58 -2.20 -8.25
CA ASP A 45 -0.07 -2.62 -9.49
C ASP A 45 -1.57 -2.87 -9.29
N GLN A 46 -1.95 -3.48 -8.17
CA GLN A 46 -3.35 -3.71 -7.84
C GLN A 46 -4.10 -2.40 -7.56
N LEU A 47 -3.46 -1.47 -6.85
CA LEU A 47 -4.04 -0.16 -6.57
C LEU A 47 -4.22 0.66 -7.85
N ALA A 48 -3.21 0.68 -8.70
CA ALA A 48 -3.22 1.47 -9.93
C ALA A 48 -4.22 0.94 -10.95
N SER A 49 -4.45 -0.38 -10.99
CA SER A 49 -5.40 -1.01 -11.90
C SER A 49 -6.84 -0.92 -11.42
N GLY A 50 -7.07 -0.52 -10.16
CA GLY A 50 -8.40 -0.45 -9.58
C GLY A 50 -8.93 -1.78 -9.05
N HIS A 51 -8.11 -2.82 -9.03
CA HIS A 51 -8.51 -4.12 -8.50
C HIS A 51 -8.56 -4.15 -6.98
N MET A 52 -7.86 -3.24 -6.32
CA MET A 52 -7.81 -3.17 -4.87
C MET A 52 -7.88 -1.71 -4.42
N PRO A 53 -8.73 -1.38 -3.44
CA PRO A 53 -9.81 -2.25 -2.93
C PRO A 53 -10.96 -2.35 -3.96
N PRO A 54 -11.62 -3.52 -4.07
CA PRO A 54 -12.61 -3.74 -5.15
C PRO A 54 -13.86 -2.89 -5.04
N ASP A 55 -14.23 -2.49 -3.83
CA ASP A 55 -15.45 -1.70 -3.59
C ASP A 55 -15.21 -0.20 -3.62
N ALA A 56 -13.95 0.24 -3.47
CA ALA A 56 -13.61 1.66 -3.40
C ALA A 56 -12.19 1.89 -3.88
N PRO A 57 -11.96 1.89 -5.20
CA PRO A 57 -10.60 2.12 -5.73
C PRO A 57 -10.01 3.43 -5.22
N TRP A 58 -8.69 3.44 -4.99
CA TRP A 58 -8.03 4.65 -4.50
C TRP A 58 -8.09 5.77 -5.52
N PRO A 59 -8.25 7.01 -5.07
CA PRO A 59 -8.14 8.16 -5.97
C PRO A 59 -6.70 8.33 -6.45
N PRO A 60 -6.49 9.01 -7.60
CA PRO A 60 -5.16 9.19 -8.16
C PRO A 60 -4.14 9.79 -7.19
N ASP A 61 -4.58 10.72 -6.34
CA ASP A 61 -3.70 11.37 -5.36
C ASP A 61 -3.10 10.36 -4.37
N ARG A 62 -3.91 9.42 -3.93
CA ARG A 62 -3.47 8.41 -2.97
C ARG A 62 -2.55 7.38 -3.62
N ILE A 63 -2.84 7.01 -4.86
CA ILE A 63 -1.97 6.13 -5.64
C ILE A 63 -0.62 6.80 -5.86
N SER A 64 -0.62 8.09 -6.17
CA SER A 64 0.59 8.87 -6.34
C SER A 64 1.42 8.93 -5.06
N LEU A 65 0.75 9.06 -3.91
CA LEU A 65 1.41 9.05 -2.60
C LEU A 65 2.15 7.72 -2.37
N PHE A 66 1.50 6.62 -2.70
CA PHE A 66 2.11 5.29 -2.58
C PHE A 66 3.36 5.18 -3.47
N LYS A 67 3.26 5.68 -4.70
CA LYS A 67 4.37 5.68 -5.64
C LYS A 67 5.54 6.51 -5.12
N GLN A 68 5.26 7.67 -4.54
CA GLN A 68 6.27 8.54 -3.94
C GLN A 68 6.98 7.84 -2.78
N TRP A 69 6.23 7.11 -1.98
CA TRP A 69 6.79 6.33 -0.88
C TRP A 69 7.74 5.26 -1.41
N MET A 70 7.35 4.55 -2.46
CA MET A 70 8.20 3.56 -3.11
C MET A 70 9.48 4.21 -3.65
N ASP A 71 9.34 5.33 -4.35
CA ASP A 71 10.48 6.05 -4.95
C ASP A 71 11.44 6.61 -3.89
N ALA A 72 10.94 6.86 -2.69
CA ALA A 72 11.75 7.34 -1.56
C ALA A 72 12.54 6.21 -0.88
N GLY A 73 12.42 4.98 -1.33
CA GLY A 73 13.16 3.85 -0.79
C GLY A 73 12.42 3.06 0.28
N TYR A 74 11.11 3.07 0.23
CA TYR A 74 10.25 2.30 1.15
C TYR A 74 10.53 2.62 2.64
N PRO A 75 10.51 3.90 3.04
CA PRO A 75 10.81 4.25 4.43
C PRO A 75 9.78 3.69 5.41
N ALA A 76 10.28 3.28 6.56
CA ALA A 76 9.43 2.76 7.63
C ALA A 76 8.58 3.90 8.22
#